data_b051a22e1430685c4cfef88fc48fd7d0
#
_entry.id   b051a22e1430685c4cfef88fc48fd7d0
#
_cell.length_a   1.000
_cell.length_b   1.000
_cell.length_c   1.000
_cell.angle_alpha   90.00
_cell.angle_beta   90.00
_cell.angle_gamma   90.00
#
_symmetry.space_group_name_H-M   'P 1'
#
loop_
_entity.id
_entity.type
_entity.pdbx_description
1 polymer ?
#
loop_
_entity_poly.entity_id
_entity_poly.type
_entity_poly.pdbx_seq_one_letter_code
_entity_poly.pdbx_strand_id
1 'polypeptide(L)'
;MKLGEVSILTRDVVRLSNFYKSLLETDNNSNDAVHQTIIAEETMLTIFNDGQEREHINQNMCLAFTVDDIDKEYHRVLELGAEIIEKPTARPWGAVNMSFADPDGNIVYLRSFPNNKFKSIEKE
;
A
#
# COMPACT_ATOMS: atom_id res chain seq x y z
N MET A 1 -11.23 -4.89 -20.80
CA MET A 1 -11.39 -4.11 -19.55
C MET A 1 -10.31 -4.51 -18.57
N LYS A 2 -9.68 -3.54 -17.90
CA LYS A 2 -8.68 -3.82 -16.87
C LYS A 2 -8.77 -2.75 -15.78
N LEU A 3 -8.33 -3.12 -14.57
CA LEU A 3 -8.19 -2.15 -13.50
C LEU A 3 -6.99 -1.25 -13.82
N GLY A 4 -7.24 0.03 -14.10
CA GLY A 4 -6.19 0.96 -14.53
C GLY A 4 -5.49 1.68 -13.39
N GLU A 5 -6.22 1.96 -12.32
CA GLU A 5 -5.66 2.61 -11.14
C GLU A 5 -6.50 2.30 -9.91
N VAL A 6 -5.93 2.53 -8.74
CA VAL A 6 -6.65 2.56 -7.47
C VAL A 6 -6.53 3.97 -6.93
N SER A 7 -7.65 4.55 -6.50
CA SER A 7 -7.65 5.88 -5.88
C SER A 7 -7.98 5.77 -4.40
N ILE A 8 -7.20 6.46 -3.59
CA ILE A 8 -7.50 6.64 -2.16
C ILE A 8 -7.97 8.07 -1.96
N LEU A 9 -9.16 8.22 -1.43
CA LEU A 9 -9.73 9.52 -1.13
C LEU A 9 -9.29 9.96 0.26
N THR A 10 -8.84 11.20 0.38
CA THR A 10 -8.28 11.71 1.63
C THR A 10 -8.52 13.21 1.75
N ARG A 11 -8.46 13.70 2.97
CA ARG A 11 -8.53 15.13 3.26
C ARG A 11 -7.13 15.79 3.25
N ASP A 12 -6.07 14.97 3.29
CA ASP A 12 -4.70 15.47 3.33
C ASP A 12 -3.86 14.73 2.29
N VAL A 13 -3.94 15.20 1.05
CA VAL A 13 -3.28 14.57 -0.09
C VAL A 13 -1.75 14.58 0.06
N VAL A 14 -1.19 15.68 0.54
CA VAL A 14 0.28 15.78 0.64
C VAL A 14 0.82 14.79 1.66
N ARG A 15 0.19 14.70 2.84
CA ARG A 15 0.62 13.79 3.89
C ARG A 15 0.52 12.34 3.46
N LEU A 16 -0.61 11.96 2.90
CA LEU A 16 -0.84 10.57 2.48
C LEU A 16 0.07 10.20 1.30
N SER A 17 0.22 11.11 0.34
CA SER A 17 1.09 10.88 -0.81
C SER A 17 2.55 10.71 -0.39
N ASN A 18 3.02 11.51 0.56
CA ASN A 18 4.40 11.39 1.05
C ASN A 18 4.65 10.03 1.70
N PHE A 19 3.67 9.50 2.43
CA PHE A 19 3.76 8.16 2.99
C PHE A 19 3.93 7.10 1.90
N TYR A 20 3.08 7.13 0.87
CA TYR A 20 3.15 6.13 -0.20
C TYR A 20 4.37 6.29 -1.10
N LYS A 21 4.84 7.52 -1.32
CA LYS A 21 6.11 7.74 -2.02
C LYS A 21 7.27 7.08 -1.27
N SER A 22 7.29 7.22 0.06
CA SER A 22 8.31 6.59 0.89
C SER A 22 8.16 5.07 0.89
N LEU A 23 6.94 4.58 1.06
CA LEU A 23 6.67 3.14 1.05
C LEU A 23 7.09 2.49 -0.27
N LEU A 24 6.73 3.11 -1.38
CA LEU A 24 6.99 2.58 -2.73
C LEU A 24 8.36 3.01 -3.29
N GLU A 25 9.12 3.77 -2.51
CA GLU A 25 10.47 4.23 -2.89
C GLU A 25 10.47 4.96 -4.24
N THR A 26 9.54 5.87 -4.40
CA THR A 26 9.37 6.65 -5.62
C THR A 26 9.08 8.10 -5.30
N ASP A 27 9.16 8.96 -6.31
CA ASP A 27 8.81 10.38 -6.18
C ASP A 27 8.18 10.84 -7.48
N ASN A 28 7.17 11.70 -7.38
CA ASN A 28 6.50 12.31 -8.53
C ASN A 28 6.78 13.81 -8.62
N ASN A 29 7.64 14.35 -7.74
CA ASN A 29 7.97 15.77 -7.66
C ASN A 29 6.76 16.69 -7.47
N SER A 30 5.64 16.14 -6.95
CA SER A 30 4.41 16.91 -6.76
C SER A 30 4.21 17.22 -5.29
N ASN A 31 3.69 18.43 -5.02
CA ASN A 31 3.17 18.83 -3.72
C ASN A 31 1.72 19.27 -3.85
N ASP A 32 1.04 18.83 -4.90
CA ASP A 32 -0.34 19.21 -5.14
C ASP A 32 -1.23 18.75 -3.98
N ALA A 33 -2.06 19.66 -3.49
CA ALA A 33 -2.90 19.42 -2.31
C ALA A 33 -4.24 18.77 -2.67
N VAL A 34 -4.56 18.63 -3.95
CA VAL A 34 -5.83 18.10 -4.40
C VAL A 34 -5.70 16.72 -5.01
N HIS A 35 -4.65 16.49 -5.79
CA HIS A 35 -4.52 15.26 -6.56
C HIS A 35 -3.05 14.95 -6.82
N GLN A 36 -2.65 13.72 -6.53
CA GLN A 36 -1.32 13.22 -6.90
C GLN A 36 -1.45 11.80 -7.43
N THR A 37 -0.64 11.48 -8.44
CA THR A 37 -0.50 10.13 -8.96
C THR A 37 0.87 9.60 -8.59
N ILE A 38 0.91 8.42 -8.02
CA ILE A 38 2.14 7.75 -7.60
C ILE A 38 2.29 6.49 -8.44
N ILE A 39 3.42 6.39 -9.15
CA ILE A 39 3.70 5.25 -10.02
C ILE A 39 4.99 4.59 -9.54
N ALA A 40 4.92 3.28 -9.31
CA ALA A 40 6.07 2.47 -8.95
C ALA A 40 5.88 1.09 -9.58
N GLU A 41 6.81 0.68 -10.44
CA GLU A 41 6.69 -0.55 -11.21
C GLU A 41 5.37 -0.54 -11.98
N GLU A 42 4.51 -1.53 -11.79
CA GLU A 42 3.22 -1.63 -12.46
C GLU A 42 2.07 -1.06 -11.61
N THR A 43 2.40 -0.45 -10.47
CA THR A 43 1.41 0.13 -9.57
C THR A 43 1.12 1.57 -9.95
N MET A 44 -0.17 1.90 -10.11
CA MET A 44 -0.63 3.27 -10.25
C MET A 44 -1.62 3.57 -9.13
N LEU A 45 -1.23 4.48 -8.24
CA LEU A 45 -2.02 4.85 -7.07
C LEU A 45 -2.31 6.34 -7.13
N THR A 46 -3.58 6.70 -7.07
CA THR A 46 -4.00 8.10 -7.06
C THR A 46 -4.43 8.48 -5.65
N ILE A 47 -3.95 9.61 -5.16
CA ILE A 47 -4.33 10.18 -3.88
C ILE A 47 -5.10 11.46 -4.17
N PHE A 48 -6.35 11.55 -3.73
CA PHE A 48 -7.26 12.57 -4.21
C PHE A 48 -8.17 13.11 -3.11
N ASN A 49 -8.31 14.42 -3.09
CA ASN A 49 -9.31 15.09 -2.25
C ASN A 49 -10.47 15.52 -3.16
N ASP A 50 -11.60 14.83 -3.03
CA ASP A 50 -12.79 15.11 -3.83
C ASP A 50 -13.68 16.20 -3.23
N GLY A 51 -13.21 16.86 -2.17
CA GLY A 51 -13.94 17.95 -1.50
C GLY A 51 -15.02 17.49 -0.53
N GLN A 52 -15.20 16.18 -0.36
CA GLN A 52 -16.21 15.64 0.55
C GLN A 52 -15.66 15.47 1.97
N GLU A 53 -16.53 15.59 2.95
CA GLU A 53 -16.18 15.26 4.33
C GLU A 53 -16.03 13.75 4.47
N ARG A 54 -14.94 13.31 5.15
CA ARG A 54 -14.68 11.89 5.38
C ARG A 54 -14.23 11.72 6.82
N GLU A 55 -15.05 11.05 7.61
CA GLU A 55 -14.76 10.78 9.02
C GLU A 55 -14.23 9.37 9.24
N HIS A 56 -14.37 8.49 8.26
CA HIS A 56 -14.05 7.08 8.41
C HIS A 56 -13.03 6.63 7.39
N ILE A 57 -12.16 5.71 7.82
CA ILE A 57 -11.31 4.95 6.91
C ILE A 57 -12.19 4.01 6.09
N ASN A 58 -11.71 3.61 4.93
CA ASN A 58 -12.39 2.62 4.10
C ASN A 58 -12.21 1.23 4.72
N GLN A 59 -13.24 0.73 5.37
CA GLN A 59 -13.18 -0.54 6.09
C GLN A 59 -13.42 -1.77 5.20
N ASN A 60 -13.85 -1.56 3.97
CA ASN A 60 -14.23 -2.64 3.07
C ASN A 60 -13.20 -2.95 2.01
N MET A 61 -12.10 -2.21 1.99
CA MET A 61 -11.03 -2.41 1.03
C MET A 61 -9.68 -2.26 1.71
N CYS A 62 -8.69 -2.95 1.18
CA CYS A 62 -7.30 -2.79 1.60
C CYS A 62 -6.41 -2.82 0.37
N LEU A 63 -5.20 -2.31 0.51
CA LEU A 63 -4.17 -2.47 -0.50
C LEU A 63 -3.27 -3.64 -0.09
N ALA A 64 -2.79 -4.39 -1.06
CA ALA A 64 -1.84 -5.46 -0.83
C ALA A 64 -0.73 -5.35 -1.86
N PHE A 65 0.50 -5.21 -1.39
CA PHE A 65 1.68 -5.16 -2.25
C PHE A 65 2.48 -6.45 -2.11
N THR A 66 2.90 -7.00 -3.24
CA THR A 66 3.77 -8.17 -3.24
C THR A 66 5.22 -7.72 -3.17
N VAL A 67 5.97 -8.31 -2.25
CA VAL A 67 7.37 -7.98 -2.01
C VAL A 67 8.21 -9.27 -2.05
N ASP A 68 9.50 -9.13 -2.30
CA ASP A 68 10.40 -10.27 -2.36
C ASP A 68 10.87 -10.71 -0.97
N ASP A 69 11.21 -9.74 -0.11
CA ASP A 69 11.76 -10.01 1.23
C ASP A 69 10.92 -9.28 2.27
N ILE A 70 9.98 -10.00 2.87
CA ILE A 70 9.03 -9.40 3.81
C ILE A 70 9.70 -8.95 5.11
N ASP A 71 10.73 -9.64 5.56
CA ASP A 71 11.42 -9.25 6.81
C ASP A 71 12.15 -7.92 6.62
N LYS A 72 12.78 -7.72 5.48
CA LYS A 72 13.40 -6.44 5.12
C LYS A 72 12.36 -5.33 5.09
N GLU A 73 11.24 -5.58 4.43
CA GLU A 73 10.17 -4.59 4.32
C GLU A 73 9.52 -4.29 5.67
N TYR A 74 9.40 -5.29 6.54
CA TYR A 74 8.88 -5.09 7.89
C TYR A 74 9.73 -4.07 8.66
N HIS A 75 11.05 -4.23 8.62
CA HIS A 75 11.96 -3.30 9.30
C HIS A 75 11.85 -1.90 8.70
N ARG A 76 11.74 -1.81 7.39
CA ARG A 76 11.61 -0.53 6.70
C ARG A 76 10.31 0.17 7.05
N VAL A 77 9.20 -0.57 7.13
CA VAL A 77 7.89 -0.02 7.53
C VAL A 77 7.93 0.48 8.98
N LEU A 78 8.62 -0.24 9.87
CA LEU A 78 8.84 0.24 11.24
C LEU A 78 9.59 1.57 11.25
N GLU A 79 10.62 1.73 10.42
CA GLU A 79 11.39 2.97 10.33
C GLU A 79 10.55 4.13 9.80
N LEU A 80 9.55 3.86 8.95
CA LEU A 80 8.61 4.87 8.48
C LEU A 80 7.66 5.35 9.58
N GLY A 81 7.63 4.68 10.72
CA GLY A 81 6.75 5.03 11.83
C GLY A 81 5.32 4.55 11.65
N ALA A 82 5.06 3.62 10.75
CA ALA A 82 3.72 3.11 10.53
C ALA A 82 3.24 2.27 11.72
N GLU A 83 1.94 2.29 11.96
CA GLU A 83 1.31 1.45 12.98
C GLU A 83 1.19 0.02 12.47
N ILE A 84 1.93 -0.90 13.06
CA ILE A 84 1.90 -2.31 12.69
C ILE A 84 0.64 -2.94 13.28
N ILE A 85 -0.17 -3.58 12.43
CA ILE A 85 -1.37 -4.31 12.84
C ILE A 85 -0.99 -5.77 13.09
N GLU A 86 -0.28 -6.40 12.15
CA GLU A 86 0.19 -7.78 12.31
C GLU A 86 1.60 -7.90 11.74
N LYS A 87 2.48 -8.51 12.52
CA LYS A 87 3.86 -8.83 12.09
C LYS A 87 3.84 -9.91 11.00
N PRO A 88 4.94 -10.09 10.26
CA PRO A 88 5.00 -11.15 9.26
C PRO A 88 4.57 -12.50 9.83
N THR A 89 3.58 -13.11 9.20
CA THR A 89 2.95 -14.34 9.65
C THR A 89 2.74 -15.27 8.46
N ALA A 90 3.21 -16.52 8.58
CA ALA A 90 3.01 -17.52 7.53
C ALA A 90 1.54 -17.93 7.47
N ARG A 91 1.03 -18.06 6.24
CA ARG A 91 -0.34 -18.46 5.98
C ARG A 91 -0.39 -19.87 5.38
N PRO A 92 -1.49 -20.60 5.59
CA PRO A 92 -1.61 -21.96 5.05
C PRO A 92 -1.46 -22.07 3.54
N TRP A 93 -1.80 -21.00 2.80
CA TRP A 93 -1.74 -21.01 1.32
C TRP A 93 -0.37 -20.65 0.76
N GLY A 94 0.66 -20.54 1.59
CA GLY A 94 2.04 -20.37 1.13
C GLY A 94 2.54 -18.92 1.14
N ALA A 95 1.68 -17.97 1.48
CA ALA A 95 2.10 -16.58 1.62
C ALA A 95 2.63 -16.32 3.02
N VAL A 96 3.49 -15.29 3.13
CA VAL A 96 3.81 -14.66 4.40
C VAL A 96 3.27 -13.24 4.33
N ASN A 97 2.38 -12.88 5.24
CA ASN A 97 1.71 -11.57 5.24
C ASN A 97 2.07 -10.76 6.47
N MET A 98 2.11 -9.46 6.29
CA MET A 98 2.08 -8.50 7.40
C MET A 98 1.07 -7.41 7.06
N SER A 99 0.63 -6.65 8.05
CA SER A 99 -0.26 -5.53 7.82
C SER A 99 0.06 -4.35 8.74
N PHE A 100 -0.27 -3.18 8.25
CA PHE A 100 -0.07 -1.92 8.96
C PHE A 100 -1.11 -0.91 8.48
N ALA A 101 -1.21 0.21 9.21
CA ALA A 101 -2.09 1.30 8.83
C ALA A 101 -1.29 2.41 8.16
N ASP A 102 -1.87 3.01 7.10
CA ASP A 102 -1.32 4.24 6.55
C ASP A 102 -1.71 5.43 7.45
N PRO A 103 -1.23 6.66 7.18
CA PRO A 103 -1.54 7.81 8.03
C PRO A 103 -3.03 8.13 8.20
N ASP A 104 -3.87 7.72 7.27
CA ASP A 104 -5.32 7.89 7.37
C ASP A 104 -5.99 6.69 8.04
N GLY A 105 -5.23 5.67 8.44
CA GLY A 105 -5.76 4.46 9.05
C GLY A 105 -6.24 3.39 8.07
N ASN A 106 -5.98 3.55 6.77
CA ASN A 106 -6.30 2.50 5.81
C ASN A 106 -5.37 1.31 6.03
N ILE A 107 -5.93 0.11 5.88
CA ILE A 107 -5.16 -1.12 6.07
C ILE A 107 -4.37 -1.45 4.82
N VAL A 108 -3.07 -1.68 5.00
CA VAL A 108 -2.15 -2.07 3.93
C VAL A 108 -1.52 -3.41 4.30
N TYR A 109 -1.52 -4.33 3.35
CA TYR A 109 -0.84 -5.61 3.47
C TYR A 109 0.42 -5.63 2.62
N LEU A 110 1.48 -6.23 3.15
CA LEU A 110 2.59 -6.72 2.33
C LEU A 110 2.54 -8.24 2.35
N ARG A 111 2.86 -8.86 1.21
CA ARG A 111 2.86 -10.31 1.08
C ARG A 111 4.06 -10.78 0.28
N SER A 112 4.61 -11.93 0.68
CA SER A 112 5.65 -12.61 -0.07
C SER A 112 5.28 -14.07 -0.27
N PHE A 113 5.86 -14.71 -1.25
CA PHE A 113 5.61 -16.11 -1.60
C PHE A 113 6.94 -16.84 -1.67
N PRO A 114 7.52 -17.25 -0.52
CA PRO A 114 8.86 -17.82 -0.47
C PRO A 114 9.06 -19.04 -1.36
N ASN A 115 7.98 -19.82 -1.55
CA ASN A 115 8.03 -21.05 -2.34
C ASN A 115 7.53 -20.87 -3.79
N ASN A 116 7.30 -19.64 -4.23
CA ASN A 116 6.81 -19.29 -5.57
C ASN A 116 5.46 -19.92 -5.97
N LYS A 117 4.71 -20.47 -5.00
CA LYS A 117 3.43 -21.13 -5.29
C LYS A 117 2.42 -20.19 -5.94
N PHE A 118 2.33 -18.98 -5.43
CA PHE A 118 1.43 -17.98 -5.98
C PHE A 118 1.86 -17.54 -7.38
N LYS A 119 3.16 -17.37 -7.60
CA LYS A 119 3.69 -16.97 -8.91
C LYS A 119 3.38 -18.04 -9.97
N SER A 120 3.43 -19.30 -9.59
CA SER A 120 3.04 -20.40 -10.50
C SER A 120 1.57 -20.34 -10.88
N ILE A 121 0.70 -20.05 -9.92
CA ILE A 121 -0.74 -19.91 -10.15
C ILE A 121 -1.04 -18.71 -11.06
N GLU A 122 -0.38 -17.57 -10.84
CA GLU A 122 -0.58 -16.38 -11.66
C GLU A 122 -0.19 -16.56 -13.12
N LYS A 123 0.74 -17.48 -13.40
CA LYS A 123 1.19 -17.76 -14.77
C LYS A 123 0.23 -18.65 -15.55
N GLU A 124 -0.64 -19.33 -14.88
CA GLU A 124 -1.64 -20.19 -15.50
C GLU A 124 -2.83 -19.38 -16.00
#